data_a0a7dcf7b27fa10787309f1345f90e3e
#
_entry.id   a0a7dcf7b27fa10787309f1345f90e3e
#
_cell.length_a   1.000
_cell.length_b   1.000
_cell.length_c   1.000
_cell.angle_alpha   90.00
_cell.angle_beta   90.00
_cell.angle_gamma   90.00
#
_symmetry.space_group_name_H-M   'P 1'
#
loop_
_entity.id
_entity.type
_entity.pdbx_description
1 polymer ?
#
loop_
_entity_poly.entity_id
_entity_poly.type
_entity_poly.pdbx_seq_one_letter_code
_entity_poly.pdbx_strand_id
1 'polypeptide(L)'
;LAGYASSLNVIAEYAIENNFNIQLKSIISFGDKLFSHYKKNLEKAFKCKTYDTYGCNEGFLIASQKDLEYKYIMSPHVYLEILDDDNNPVPDGKIGNVVVTRLDAFSMPLIRYKIGDLAIKLPREEYPENREFQYPLLQQIIGRETDIIHLPENKKMVVHSFTGIFEYIPEIKQFQVVQNELNCIVIRFIKSSGFSKLTLKNIVFELQKHIKDPA
;
A
#
# COMPACT_ATOMS: atom_id res chain seq x y z
N LEU A 1 15.70 12.53 2.51
CA LEU A 1 15.12 11.89 3.68
C LEU A 1 14.54 10.53 3.23
N ALA A 2 14.74 9.48 4.03
CA ALA A 2 14.18 8.17 3.71
C ALA A 2 13.69 7.49 5.01
N GLY A 3 12.58 6.73 4.93
CA GLY A 3 12.02 6.04 6.09
C GLY A 3 10.63 5.46 5.85
N TYR A 4 10.06 4.90 6.92
CA TYR A 4 8.67 4.43 6.93
C TYR A 4 7.71 5.62 6.73
N ALA A 5 6.72 5.47 5.86
CA ALA A 5 5.78 6.54 5.51
C ALA A 5 5.07 7.12 6.74
N SER A 6 4.63 6.27 7.67
CA SER A 6 3.99 6.69 8.92
C SER A 6 4.93 7.54 9.80
N SER A 7 6.19 7.11 9.98
CA SER A 7 7.19 7.84 10.77
C SER A 7 7.56 9.17 10.12
N LEU A 8 7.72 9.18 8.80
CA LEU A 8 7.98 10.39 8.03
C LEU A 8 6.82 11.39 8.16
N ASN A 9 5.56 10.91 8.14
CA ASN A 9 4.39 11.77 8.31
C ASN A 9 4.35 12.45 9.69
N VAL A 10 4.72 11.75 10.76
CA VAL A 10 4.81 12.37 12.12
C VAL A 10 5.81 13.52 12.11
N ILE A 11 6.96 13.35 11.46
CA ILE A 11 7.97 14.41 11.33
C ILE A 11 7.42 15.57 10.49
N ALA A 12 6.69 15.28 9.41
CA ALA A 12 6.09 16.31 8.56
C ALA A 12 5.02 17.11 9.29
N GLU A 13 4.13 16.46 10.04
CA GLU A 13 3.13 17.13 10.88
C GLU A 13 3.77 18.05 11.89
N TYR A 14 4.79 17.57 12.62
CA TYR A 14 5.53 18.37 13.57
C TYR A 14 6.22 19.59 12.91
N ALA A 15 6.81 19.40 11.72
CA ALA A 15 7.43 20.50 10.98
C ALA A 15 6.41 21.55 10.52
N ILE A 16 5.21 21.12 10.10
CA ILE A 16 4.12 22.01 9.70
C ILE A 16 3.61 22.80 10.93
N GLU A 17 3.31 22.12 12.03
CA GLU A 17 2.80 22.73 13.26
C GLU A 17 3.75 23.79 13.84
N ASN A 18 5.06 23.55 13.74
CA ASN A 18 6.08 24.47 14.25
C ASN A 18 6.61 25.44 13.18
N ASN A 19 6.01 25.49 12.00
CA ASN A 19 6.39 26.38 10.90
C ASN A 19 7.87 26.27 10.49
N PHE A 20 8.45 25.07 10.51
CA PHE A 20 9.81 24.86 10.07
C PHE A 20 9.94 25.06 8.57
N ASN A 21 10.93 25.84 8.16
CA ASN A 21 11.23 26.08 6.76
C ASN A 21 12.38 25.18 6.30
N ILE A 22 12.08 23.92 6.00
CA ILE A 22 13.06 22.93 5.57
C ILE A 22 12.78 22.60 4.10
N GLN A 23 13.83 22.63 3.28
CA GLN A 23 13.76 22.19 1.90
C GLN A 23 14.68 20.98 1.70
N LEU A 24 14.10 19.87 1.21
CA LEU A 24 14.83 18.65 0.86
C LEU A 24 14.91 18.50 -0.65
N LYS A 25 15.84 17.66 -1.13
CA LYS A 25 15.89 17.28 -2.56
C LYS A 25 14.78 16.32 -2.93
N SER A 26 14.53 15.31 -2.09
CA SER A 26 13.49 14.30 -2.26
C SER A 26 13.25 13.53 -0.97
N ILE A 27 12.13 12.84 -0.92
CA ILE A 27 11.79 11.90 0.14
C ILE A 27 11.54 10.52 -0.49
N ILE A 28 12.03 9.47 0.16
CA ILE A 28 11.81 8.08 -0.25
C ILE A 28 11.09 7.37 0.90
N SER A 29 9.89 6.88 0.65
CA SER A 29 9.16 6.05 1.61
C SER A 29 9.34 4.56 1.27
N PHE A 30 9.33 3.74 2.32
CA PHE A 30 9.38 2.28 2.22
C PHE A 30 8.75 1.62 3.45
N GLY A 31 8.47 0.32 3.37
CA GLY A 31 8.15 -0.56 4.49
C GLY A 31 6.70 -0.53 4.96
N ASP A 32 6.03 0.60 4.87
CA ASP A 32 4.59 0.73 5.09
C ASP A 32 3.92 1.55 3.97
N LYS A 33 2.60 1.59 3.97
CA LYS A 33 1.84 2.24 2.90
C LYS A 33 1.99 3.77 2.97
N LEU A 34 2.42 4.37 1.85
CA LEU A 34 2.37 5.82 1.67
C LEU A 34 0.94 6.25 1.31
N PHE A 35 0.17 6.72 2.31
CA PHE A 35 -1.16 7.27 2.09
C PHE A 35 -1.10 8.63 1.38
N SER A 36 -2.17 8.98 0.67
CA SER A 36 -2.26 10.25 -0.07
C SER A 36 -2.10 11.48 0.83
N HIS A 37 -2.65 11.43 2.04
CA HIS A 37 -2.49 12.52 3.00
C HIS A 37 -1.08 12.60 3.58
N TYR A 38 -0.38 11.47 3.80
CA TYR A 38 1.04 11.46 4.19
C TYR A 38 1.89 12.12 3.11
N LYS A 39 1.70 11.72 1.85
CA LYS A 39 2.41 12.30 0.71
C LYS A 39 2.22 13.83 0.67
N LYS A 40 0.98 14.32 0.81
CA LYS A 40 0.65 15.75 0.85
C LYS A 40 1.35 16.47 2.00
N ASN A 41 1.33 15.90 3.21
CA ASN A 41 2.00 16.48 4.38
C ASN A 41 3.51 16.56 4.17
N LEU A 42 4.13 15.49 3.67
CA LEU A 42 5.56 15.42 3.38
C LEU A 42 5.98 16.47 2.34
N GLU A 43 5.28 16.55 1.23
CA GLU A 43 5.58 17.50 0.16
C GLU A 43 5.35 18.95 0.59
N LYS A 44 4.35 19.21 1.43
CA LYS A 44 4.10 20.53 2.05
C LYS A 44 5.19 20.91 3.03
N ALA A 45 5.58 20.00 3.94
CA ALA A 45 6.55 20.27 4.99
C ALA A 45 7.96 20.49 4.43
N PHE A 46 8.36 19.73 3.42
CA PHE A 46 9.75 19.66 2.95
C PHE A 46 9.97 20.21 1.53
N LYS A 47 8.94 20.72 0.88
CA LYS A 47 8.97 21.38 -0.45
C LYS A 47 9.68 20.58 -1.52
N CYS A 48 9.47 19.26 -1.54
CA CYS A 48 10.08 18.33 -2.48
C CYS A 48 9.13 17.17 -2.82
N LYS A 49 9.43 16.43 -3.87
CA LYS A 49 8.66 15.23 -4.25
C LYS A 49 8.93 14.06 -3.31
N THR A 50 7.87 13.29 -3.04
CA THR A 50 7.93 12.03 -2.29
C THR A 50 7.72 10.86 -3.23
N TYR A 51 8.63 9.89 -3.16
CA TYR A 51 8.61 8.67 -3.96
C TYR A 51 8.38 7.46 -3.06
N ASP A 52 7.48 6.59 -3.48
CA ASP A 52 7.18 5.35 -2.77
C ASP A 52 7.93 4.17 -3.39
N THR A 53 8.53 3.33 -2.53
CA THR A 53 9.29 2.16 -2.94
C THR A 53 8.72 0.90 -2.32
N TYR A 54 8.87 -0.21 -3.03
CA TYR A 54 8.45 -1.52 -2.60
C TYR A 54 9.64 -2.48 -2.63
N GLY A 55 9.91 -3.08 -1.50
CA GLY A 55 10.99 -4.05 -1.32
C GLY A 55 10.62 -5.07 -0.27
N CYS A 56 11.53 -5.95 0.06
CA CYS A 56 11.36 -6.96 1.09
C CYS A 56 12.54 -7.00 2.05
N ASN A 57 12.32 -7.59 3.24
CA ASN A 57 13.35 -7.69 4.29
C ASN A 57 14.53 -8.57 3.89
N GLU A 58 14.41 -9.37 2.85
CA GLU A 58 15.48 -10.15 2.24
C GLU A 58 16.51 -9.28 1.50
N GLY A 59 16.32 -7.95 1.55
CA GLY A 59 17.35 -6.97 1.21
C GLY A 59 17.40 -6.56 -0.27
N PHE A 60 16.28 -6.50 -0.97
CA PHE A 60 16.25 -5.97 -2.33
C PHE A 60 15.01 -5.15 -2.64
N LEU A 61 15.17 -4.23 -3.59
CA LEU A 61 14.11 -3.39 -4.13
C LEU A 61 13.37 -4.15 -5.23
N ILE A 62 12.05 -4.24 -5.11
CA ILE A 62 11.19 -4.92 -6.09
C ILE A 62 10.63 -3.92 -7.10
N ALA A 63 10.12 -2.77 -6.62
CA ALA A 63 9.58 -1.72 -7.47
C ALA A 63 9.74 -0.33 -6.84
N SER A 64 9.77 0.72 -7.66
CA SER A 64 9.93 2.10 -7.21
C SER A 64 9.17 3.08 -8.08
N GLN A 65 8.59 4.10 -7.46
CA GLN A 65 8.09 5.29 -8.18
C GLN A 65 9.26 6.12 -8.73
N LYS A 66 8.98 6.83 -9.81
CA LYS A 66 9.89 7.83 -10.38
C LYS A 66 9.10 9.05 -10.91
N ASP A 67 8.63 8.97 -12.13
CA ASP A 67 7.87 10.01 -12.84
C ASP A 67 6.37 9.72 -12.92
N LEU A 68 5.96 8.49 -12.57
CA LEU A 68 4.59 8.01 -12.57
C LEU A 68 4.05 7.79 -11.14
N GLU A 69 2.72 7.74 -11.00
CA GLU A 69 2.07 7.24 -9.77
C GLU A 69 2.23 5.71 -9.61
N TYR A 70 2.42 4.97 -10.71
CA TYR A 70 2.77 3.57 -10.72
C TYR A 70 4.23 3.33 -10.30
N LYS A 71 4.54 2.11 -9.89
CA LYS A 71 5.92 1.71 -9.58
C LYS A 71 6.53 0.92 -10.73
N TYR A 72 7.71 1.32 -11.15
CA TYR A 72 8.53 0.53 -12.07
C TYR A 72 9.05 -0.72 -11.37
N ILE A 73 8.81 -1.90 -11.94
CA ILE A 73 9.39 -3.15 -11.47
C ILE A 73 10.88 -3.16 -11.84
N MET A 74 11.75 -3.40 -10.87
CA MET A 74 13.21 -3.38 -11.03
C MET A 74 13.72 -4.60 -11.81
N SER A 75 13.24 -4.77 -13.05
CA SER A 75 13.51 -5.93 -13.91
C SER A 75 14.97 -6.30 -14.12
N PRO A 76 15.97 -5.40 -14.03
CA PRO A 76 17.38 -5.81 -14.04
C PRO A 76 17.81 -6.64 -12.82
N HIS A 77 17.09 -6.54 -11.70
CA HIS A 77 17.44 -7.16 -10.43
C HIS A 77 16.44 -8.22 -9.97
N VAL A 78 15.18 -8.13 -10.44
CA VAL A 78 14.11 -9.00 -9.99
C VAL A 78 13.20 -9.41 -11.14
N TYR A 79 12.84 -10.69 -11.18
CA TYR A 79 11.73 -11.19 -11.98
C TYR A 79 10.52 -11.33 -11.07
N LEU A 80 9.46 -10.56 -11.36
CA LEU A 80 8.22 -10.51 -10.58
C LEU A 80 7.11 -11.25 -11.30
N GLU A 81 6.50 -12.21 -10.61
CA GLU A 81 5.29 -12.92 -11.00
C GLU A 81 4.13 -12.54 -10.06
N ILE A 82 2.93 -12.43 -10.62
CA ILE A 82 1.69 -12.32 -9.85
C ILE A 82 0.88 -13.59 -10.12
N LEU A 83 0.68 -14.40 -9.08
CA LEU A 83 0.16 -15.76 -9.20
C LEU A 83 -1.11 -15.94 -8.37
N ASP A 84 -1.97 -16.87 -8.79
CA ASP A 84 -3.08 -17.36 -7.99
C ASP A 84 -2.62 -18.34 -6.89
N ASP A 85 -3.56 -18.87 -6.12
CA ASP A 85 -3.25 -19.82 -5.03
C ASP A 85 -2.75 -21.19 -5.55
N ASP A 86 -3.00 -21.50 -6.82
CA ASP A 86 -2.51 -22.71 -7.52
C ASP A 86 -1.17 -22.49 -8.25
N ASN A 87 -0.54 -21.33 -8.04
CA ASN A 87 0.71 -20.88 -8.67
C ASN A 87 0.63 -20.69 -10.21
N ASN A 88 -0.54 -20.44 -10.76
CA ASN A 88 -0.70 -20.04 -12.15
C ASN A 88 -0.65 -18.52 -12.27
N PRO A 89 -0.12 -17.98 -13.39
CA PRO A 89 -0.13 -16.53 -13.62
C PRO A 89 -1.56 -15.99 -13.68
N VAL A 90 -1.82 -14.91 -12.92
CA VAL A 90 -3.09 -14.17 -13.08
C VAL A 90 -2.97 -13.16 -14.22
N PRO A 91 -4.06 -12.82 -14.92
CA PRO A 91 -4.06 -11.75 -15.90
C PRO A 91 -3.64 -10.43 -15.27
N ASP A 92 -2.91 -9.61 -16.02
CA ASP A 92 -2.58 -8.24 -15.59
C ASP A 92 -3.89 -7.48 -15.26
N GLY A 93 -3.87 -6.60 -14.26
CA GLY A 93 -5.07 -5.95 -13.72
C GLY A 93 -5.84 -6.78 -12.66
N LYS A 94 -5.42 -8.00 -12.36
CA LYS A 94 -6.02 -8.83 -11.32
C LYS A 94 -5.10 -8.97 -10.10
N ILE A 95 -5.73 -9.18 -8.93
CA ILE A 95 -5.02 -9.42 -7.67
C ILE A 95 -4.43 -10.82 -7.69
N GLY A 96 -3.18 -10.95 -7.23
CA GLY A 96 -2.56 -12.24 -6.98
C GLY A 96 -1.39 -12.12 -6.00
N ASN A 97 -0.84 -13.28 -5.67
CA ASN A 97 0.30 -13.42 -4.78
C ASN A 97 1.58 -12.92 -5.44
N VAL A 98 2.35 -12.14 -4.72
CA VAL A 98 3.66 -11.66 -5.19
C VAL A 98 4.70 -12.76 -5.01
N VAL A 99 5.25 -13.18 -6.13
CA VAL A 99 6.34 -14.17 -6.20
C VAL A 99 7.52 -13.54 -6.92
N VAL A 100 8.71 -13.64 -6.33
CA VAL A 100 9.91 -12.98 -6.83
C VAL A 100 11.06 -13.96 -7.05
N THR A 101 11.81 -13.74 -8.11
CA THR A 101 13.11 -14.35 -8.34
C THR A 101 14.15 -13.24 -8.36
N ARG A 102 15.11 -13.31 -7.44
CA ARG A 102 16.21 -12.36 -7.39
C ARG A 102 17.30 -12.77 -8.37
N LEU A 103 17.67 -11.86 -9.28
CA LEU A 103 18.55 -12.18 -10.41
C LEU A 103 20.05 -11.94 -10.11
N ASP A 104 20.37 -11.20 -9.05
CA ASP A 104 21.73 -10.76 -8.71
C ASP A 104 22.28 -11.32 -7.38
N ALA A 105 21.61 -12.31 -6.78
CA ALA A 105 22.02 -12.92 -5.51
C ALA A 105 22.49 -14.37 -5.72
N PHE A 106 23.78 -14.57 -5.79
CA PHE A 106 24.36 -15.90 -6.04
C PHE A 106 24.64 -16.71 -4.77
N SER A 107 24.89 -16.04 -3.64
CA SER A 107 25.18 -16.71 -2.36
C SER A 107 23.92 -17.22 -1.64
N MET A 108 22.78 -16.55 -1.85
CA MET A 108 21.47 -16.97 -1.34
C MET A 108 20.42 -16.64 -2.40
N PRO A 109 20.31 -17.48 -3.43
CA PRO A 109 19.36 -17.24 -4.50
C PRO A 109 17.93 -17.45 -4.00
N LEU A 110 17.07 -16.43 -4.23
CA LEU A 110 15.64 -16.54 -4.03
C LEU A 110 15.01 -16.78 -5.40
N ILE A 111 14.53 -18.00 -5.62
CA ILE A 111 13.90 -18.43 -6.87
C ILE A 111 12.45 -18.74 -6.60
N ARG A 112 11.55 -18.02 -7.29
CA ARG A 112 10.08 -18.12 -7.11
C ARG A 112 9.65 -18.07 -5.65
N TYR A 113 10.24 -17.11 -4.92
CA TYR A 113 9.98 -16.91 -3.50
C TYR A 113 8.68 -16.10 -3.30
N LYS A 114 7.69 -16.72 -2.65
CA LYS A 114 6.42 -16.09 -2.27
C LYS A 114 6.65 -15.23 -1.02
N ILE A 115 6.54 -13.92 -1.15
CA ILE A 115 6.86 -12.98 -0.06
C ILE A 115 5.69 -12.71 0.89
N GLY A 116 4.49 -13.24 0.59
CA GLY A 116 3.28 -13.10 1.40
C GLY A 116 2.54 -11.78 1.18
N ASP A 117 2.82 -11.08 0.10
CA ASP A 117 2.07 -9.88 -0.30
C ASP A 117 1.15 -10.17 -1.48
N LEU A 118 0.09 -9.37 -1.58
CA LEU A 118 -0.82 -9.33 -2.72
C LEU A 118 -0.60 -8.04 -3.52
N ALA A 119 -0.60 -8.15 -4.85
CA ALA A 119 -0.42 -7.00 -5.72
C ALA A 119 -1.19 -7.12 -7.02
N ILE A 120 -1.27 -6.02 -7.75
CA ILE A 120 -1.83 -5.92 -9.10
C ILE A 120 -0.74 -5.38 -10.02
N LYS A 121 -0.47 -6.08 -11.11
CA LYS A 121 0.38 -5.60 -12.18
C LYS A 121 -0.45 -4.78 -13.17
N LEU A 122 0.07 -3.65 -13.63
CA LEU A 122 -0.64 -2.82 -14.59
C LEU A 122 -0.71 -3.55 -15.95
N PRO A 123 -1.89 -3.59 -16.63
CA PRO A 123 -1.97 -4.08 -17.99
C PRO A 123 -1.11 -3.26 -18.96
N ARG A 124 -0.46 -3.91 -19.90
CA ARG A 124 0.48 -3.23 -20.83
C ARG A 124 -0.20 -2.17 -21.69
N GLU A 125 -1.45 -2.40 -22.06
CA GLU A 125 -2.29 -1.48 -22.81
C GLU A 125 -2.62 -0.17 -22.06
N GLU A 126 -2.48 -0.19 -20.73
CA GLU A 126 -2.69 0.98 -19.87
C GLU A 126 -1.38 1.73 -19.52
N TYR A 127 -0.26 1.28 -20.09
CA TYR A 127 1.03 1.94 -19.79
C TYR A 127 1.06 3.35 -20.37
N PRO A 128 1.42 4.38 -19.57
CA PRO A 128 1.62 5.73 -20.07
C PRO A 128 2.67 5.77 -21.18
N GLU A 129 2.37 6.48 -22.27
CA GLU A 129 3.31 6.61 -23.39
C GLU A 129 4.58 7.33 -22.98
N ASN A 130 4.45 8.43 -22.22
CA ASN A 130 5.56 9.23 -21.72
C ASN A 130 6.00 8.71 -20.36
N ARG A 131 6.88 7.70 -20.33
CA ARG A 131 7.51 7.17 -19.14
C ARG A 131 9.02 7.14 -19.26
N GLU A 132 9.72 7.38 -18.16
CA GLU A 132 11.19 7.48 -18.15
C GLU A 132 11.86 6.14 -18.45
N PHE A 133 11.29 5.03 -17.92
CA PHE A 133 11.84 3.69 -18.14
C PHE A 133 10.85 2.79 -18.88
N GLN A 134 11.40 1.86 -19.69
CA GLN A 134 10.59 0.84 -20.38
C GLN A 134 10.36 -0.42 -19.56
N TYR A 135 10.49 -0.35 -18.23
CA TYR A 135 10.24 -1.45 -17.31
C TYR A 135 8.73 -1.73 -17.15
N PRO A 136 8.37 -2.96 -16.81
CA PRO A 136 6.99 -3.28 -16.44
C PRO A 136 6.54 -2.45 -15.22
N LEU A 137 5.23 -2.21 -15.13
CA LEU A 137 4.64 -1.38 -14.09
C LEU A 137 3.83 -2.22 -13.11
N LEU A 138 4.03 -1.97 -11.83
CA LEU A 138 3.18 -2.43 -10.75
C LEU A 138 2.13 -1.37 -10.46
N GLN A 139 0.85 -1.74 -10.59
CA GLN A 139 -0.26 -0.83 -10.38
C GLN A 139 -0.42 -0.52 -8.90
N GLN A 140 -0.48 -1.57 -8.07
CA GLN A 140 -0.80 -1.43 -6.66
C GLN A 140 -0.29 -2.61 -5.85
N ILE A 141 0.16 -2.33 -4.62
CA ILE A 141 0.35 -3.32 -3.56
C ILE A 141 -0.88 -3.27 -2.69
N ILE A 142 -1.55 -4.40 -2.54
CA ILE A 142 -2.83 -4.53 -1.83
C ILE A 142 -2.59 -4.67 -0.32
N GLY A 143 -1.57 -5.44 0.07
CA GLY A 143 -1.21 -5.73 1.46
C GLY A 143 -0.74 -7.16 1.64
N ARG A 144 -0.70 -7.62 2.89
CA ARG A 144 -0.32 -9.00 3.23
C ARG A 144 -1.46 -9.98 2.96
N GLU A 145 -1.13 -11.19 2.48
CA GLU A 145 -2.11 -12.28 2.36
C GLU A 145 -2.69 -12.72 3.72
N THR A 146 -1.94 -12.50 4.82
CA THR A 146 -2.38 -12.77 6.19
C THR A 146 -3.39 -11.77 6.73
N ASP A 147 -3.49 -10.61 6.11
CA ASP A 147 -4.33 -9.50 6.56
C ASP A 147 -5.67 -9.46 5.81
N ILE A 148 -6.20 -10.65 5.51
CA ILE A 148 -7.48 -10.83 4.81
C ILE A 148 -8.58 -11.09 5.85
N ILE A 149 -9.67 -10.35 5.73
CA ILE A 149 -10.93 -10.62 6.42
C ILE A 149 -11.77 -11.53 5.53
N HIS A 150 -12.14 -12.68 6.06
CA HIS A 150 -13.00 -13.63 5.35
C HIS A 150 -14.46 -13.29 5.59
N LEU A 151 -15.22 -13.18 4.51
CA LEU A 151 -16.67 -12.94 4.55
C LEU A 151 -17.41 -14.23 4.21
N PRO A 152 -18.71 -14.33 4.55
CA PRO A 152 -19.58 -15.42 4.06
C PRO A 152 -19.53 -15.53 2.53
N GLU A 153 -19.91 -16.68 2.00
CA GLU A 153 -19.90 -16.99 0.56
C GLU A 153 -18.50 -16.95 -0.09
N ASN A 154 -17.45 -17.26 0.68
CA ASN A 154 -16.05 -17.24 0.24
C ASN A 154 -15.55 -15.86 -0.26
N LYS A 155 -16.26 -14.78 0.08
CA LYS A 155 -15.79 -13.43 -0.22
C LYS A 155 -14.63 -13.08 0.70
N LYS A 156 -13.72 -12.27 0.19
CA LYS A 156 -12.54 -11.79 0.92
C LYS A 156 -12.54 -10.27 0.94
N MET A 157 -12.15 -9.69 2.05
CA MET A 157 -11.98 -8.25 2.19
C MET A 157 -10.55 -7.98 2.65
N VAL A 158 -9.81 -7.21 1.89
CA VAL A 158 -8.40 -6.93 2.17
C VAL A 158 -8.26 -5.72 3.09
N VAL A 159 -7.14 -5.61 3.81
CA VAL A 159 -6.83 -4.44 4.66
C VAL A 159 -7.05 -3.12 3.93
N HIS A 160 -6.79 -3.10 2.63
CA HIS A 160 -6.95 -1.91 1.79
C HIS A 160 -8.37 -1.34 1.79
N SER A 161 -9.37 -2.20 1.87
CA SER A 161 -10.78 -1.77 1.95
C SER A 161 -11.05 -1.00 3.24
N PHE A 162 -10.45 -1.41 4.35
CA PHE A 162 -10.58 -0.68 5.63
C PHE A 162 -9.76 0.60 5.63
N THR A 163 -8.53 0.57 5.13
CA THR A 163 -7.70 1.77 5.05
C THR A 163 -8.31 2.83 4.14
N GLY A 164 -8.92 2.41 3.02
CA GLY A 164 -9.64 3.30 2.12
C GLY A 164 -10.82 4.03 2.78
N ILE A 165 -11.49 3.37 3.73
CA ILE A 165 -12.58 3.99 4.50
C ILE A 165 -12.01 4.95 5.55
N PHE A 166 -11.09 4.47 6.40
CA PHE A 166 -10.65 5.21 7.58
C PHE A 166 -9.67 6.35 7.26
N GLU A 167 -8.96 6.28 6.13
CA GLU A 167 -8.06 7.33 5.65
C GLU A 167 -8.76 8.69 5.46
N TYR A 168 -10.05 8.66 5.11
CA TYR A 168 -10.84 9.88 4.86
C TYR A 168 -11.66 10.34 6.07
N ILE A 169 -11.46 9.73 7.25
CA ILE A 169 -12.18 10.08 8.48
C ILE A 169 -11.18 10.68 9.48
N PRO A 170 -10.97 12.01 9.46
CA PRO A 170 -9.98 12.69 10.30
C PRO A 170 -10.26 12.57 11.80
N GLU A 171 -11.48 12.18 12.16
CA GLU A 171 -11.90 11.95 13.54
C GLU A 171 -11.38 10.61 14.10
N ILE A 172 -10.74 9.78 13.28
CA ILE A 172 -10.08 8.53 13.72
C ILE A 172 -8.57 8.71 13.59
N LYS A 173 -7.87 8.61 14.71
CA LYS A 173 -6.39 8.71 14.74
C LYS A 173 -5.71 7.39 14.39
N GLN A 174 -6.26 6.29 14.87
CA GLN A 174 -5.76 4.94 14.63
C GLN A 174 -6.91 3.95 14.66
N PHE A 175 -6.78 2.87 13.94
CA PHE A 175 -7.74 1.76 13.97
C PHE A 175 -7.05 0.40 13.92
N GLN A 176 -7.76 -0.61 14.39
CA GLN A 176 -7.41 -2.03 14.29
C GLN A 176 -8.65 -2.82 13.92
N VAL A 177 -8.53 -3.69 12.94
CA VAL A 177 -9.59 -4.63 12.57
C VAL A 177 -9.21 -6.00 13.09
N VAL A 178 -10.14 -6.67 13.75
CA VAL A 178 -9.95 -8.01 14.34
C VAL A 178 -11.11 -8.90 13.91
N GLN A 179 -10.81 -10.05 13.36
CA GLN A 179 -11.77 -11.09 13.05
C GLN A 179 -11.36 -12.39 13.74
N ASN A 180 -12.11 -12.78 14.76
CA ASN A 180 -11.92 -14.07 15.45
C ASN A 180 -12.94 -15.13 14.99
N GLU A 181 -14.07 -14.68 14.43
CA GLU A 181 -15.15 -15.51 13.93
C GLU A 181 -15.58 -15.00 12.55
N LEU A 182 -15.99 -15.91 11.66
CA LEU A 182 -16.34 -15.59 10.28
C LEU A 182 -17.40 -14.47 10.16
N ASN A 183 -18.37 -14.48 11.06
CA ASN A 183 -19.50 -13.54 11.01
C ASN A 183 -19.32 -12.32 11.93
N CYS A 184 -18.14 -12.14 12.52
CA CYS A 184 -17.90 -11.05 13.46
C CYS A 184 -16.61 -10.30 13.15
N ILE A 185 -16.74 -9.03 12.78
CA ILE A 185 -15.62 -8.12 12.58
C ILE A 185 -15.67 -7.07 13.69
N VAL A 186 -14.62 -7.01 14.49
CA VAL A 186 -14.47 -6.01 15.55
C VAL A 186 -13.51 -4.92 15.07
N ILE A 187 -13.98 -3.67 15.09
CA ILE A 187 -13.15 -2.52 14.74
C ILE A 187 -12.92 -1.70 16.01
N ARG A 188 -11.65 -1.60 16.39
CA ARG A 188 -11.19 -0.77 17.51
C ARG A 188 -10.56 0.48 16.94
N PHE A 189 -10.85 1.65 17.51
CA PHE A 189 -10.24 2.88 17.03
C PHE A 189 -10.04 3.92 18.15
N ILE A 190 -9.04 4.78 17.94
CA ILE A 190 -8.75 5.93 18.79
C ILE A 190 -9.42 7.16 18.17
N LYS A 191 -10.31 7.78 18.94
CA LYS A 191 -11.08 8.95 18.52
C LYS A 191 -10.26 10.24 18.67
N SER A 192 -10.45 11.19 17.75
CA SER A 192 -10.08 12.58 17.95
C SER A 192 -11.21 13.39 18.58
N SER A 193 -10.94 14.66 18.91
CA SER A 193 -11.92 15.55 19.54
C SER A 193 -13.17 15.84 18.71
N GLY A 194 -13.11 15.65 17.38
CA GLY A 194 -14.23 15.85 16.46
C GLY A 194 -15.17 14.65 16.30
N PHE A 195 -14.90 13.51 16.93
CA PHE A 195 -15.69 12.30 16.75
C PHE A 195 -17.11 12.44 17.27
N SER A 196 -18.08 12.12 16.44
CA SER A 196 -19.52 12.28 16.72
C SER A 196 -20.33 11.01 16.42
N LYS A 197 -21.61 11.01 16.80
CA LYS A 197 -22.55 9.95 16.39
C LYS A 197 -22.74 9.91 14.85
N LEU A 198 -22.59 11.05 14.17
CA LEU A 198 -22.65 11.11 12.71
C LEU A 198 -21.45 10.43 12.08
N THR A 199 -20.26 10.67 12.62
CA THR A 199 -19.03 9.96 12.20
C THR A 199 -19.21 8.44 12.28
N LEU A 200 -19.77 7.94 13.38
CA LEU A 200 -20.03 6.51 13.55
C LEU A 200 -21.02 5.96 12.50
N LYS A 201 -22.09 6.71 12.21
CA LYS A 201 -23.06 6.31 11.16
C LYS A 201 -22.41 6.25 9.79
N ASN A 202 -21.56 7.21 9.44
CA ASN A 202 -20.83 7.23 8.17
C ASN A 202 -19.90 6.03 8.05
N ILE A 203 -19.16 5.68 9.12
CA ILE A 203 -18.31 4.50 9.16
C ILE A 203 -19.11 3.23 8.90
N VAL A 204 -20.22 3.04 9.60
CA VAL A 204 -21.08 1.87 9.43
C VAL A 204 -21.62 1.78 8.00
N PHE A 205 -22.03 2.90 7.42
CA PHE A 205 -22.54 2.97 6.06
C PHE A 205 -21.46 2.56 5.03
N GLU A 206 -20.27 3.14 5.13
CA GLU A 206 -19.16 2.82 4.21
C GLU A 206 -18.71 1.36 4.33
N LEU A 207 -18.62 0.84 5.56
CA LEU A 207 -18.31 -0.57 5.80
C LEU A 207 -19.36 -1.51 5.19
N GLN A 208 -20.66 -1.20 5.38
CA GLN A 208 -21.74 -2.01 4.80
C GLN A 208 -21.71 -2.03 3.28
N LYS A 209 -21.36 -0.90 2.65
CA LYS A 209 -21.19 -0.82 1.21
C LYS A 209 -20.08 -1.74 0.71
N HIS A 210 -18.91 -1.68 1.35
CA HIS A 210 -17.76 -2.51 0.99
C HIS A 210 -17.95 -4.01 1.30
N ILE A 211 -18.71 -4.35 2.34
CA ILE A 211 -19.04 -5.75 2.65
C ILE A 211 -19.99 -6.35 1.60
N LYS A 212 -20.90 -5.54 1.05
CA LYS A 212 -21.83 -6.00 0.01
C LYS A 212 -21.16 -6.20 -1.35
N ASP A 213 -20.19 -5.33 -1.65
CA ASP A 213 -19.42 -5.35 -2.91
C ASP A 213 -17.93 -5.21 -2.57
N PRO A 214 -17.28 -6.27 -2.07
CA PRO A 214 -15.86 -6.28 -1.79
C PRO A 214 -15.09 -6.22 -3.12
N ALA A 215 -14.28 -5.18 -3.29
CA ALA A 215 -13.44 -4.95 -4.46
C ALA A 215 -12.27 -5.95 -4.52
#